data_f2220024f009801c1c999097ff2b2754
#
_entry.id   f2220024f009801c1c999097ff2b2754
#
_cell.length_a   1.000
_cell.length_b   1.000
_cell.length_c   1.000
_cell.angle_alpha   90.00
_cell.angle_beta   90.00
_cell.angle_gamma   90.00
#
_symmetry.space_group_name_H-M   'P 1'
#
loop_
_entity.id
_entity.type
_entity.pdbx_description
1 polymer ?
#
loop_
_entity_poly.entity_id
_entity_poly.type
_entity_poly.pdbx_seq_one_letter_code
_entity_poly.pdbx_strand_id
1 'polypeptide(L)'
;MMRRKSNLVTRTLNRKLPLLAALTVIVSAGFSISLPAQTTPYFRDKDFNTWLKTDNPVSLGITTMPNAGQTSLNAKTLSGDFHKAMESGRVNAWGFDSYGSKSLKPLNLWGRFNFSQERHQDRCWSDNIRPYNGNPYLTGSSVKGNYSYQLFDFSVRMSSKQLFDFMWIGIGLDYSLGDFSRLQDPRSRTQEIVYTIKPGVAFRFGKEKIGLNLSYGYSKEKIGSYVSKSKDSKEYLLYLQEGLGVYSILVSNAYDRRIESWKAGAALQYEHSFGSNSVLLGELSPFYRKDSVEDAYGATPGNYKEAGGRFFLAFRSGNWRSESFFSFKTGSAEKITQKSVTVTDPSSGVTSTRYETIFSIKSYTAEKLSAETGLSYVVKDTALPWGSKWNAGCKVWFNSDNDEYVYYSPVSSFARDNIVPYFYGGGTVLATKGHFLMIDGEFAYRVNLSDNYSISDELRDKVILDNVISPDREIMTSDFLKVSATFRYVFPLPATSSGRRLSGFTSLSASMCFVPGLNGSGRNLIGVSVGILH
;
A
#
# COMPACT_ATOMS: atom_id res chain seq x y z
N MET A 1 -32.10 27.67 -28.93
CA MET A 1 -30.82 28.00 -28.22
C MET A 1 -30.23 26.79 -27.50
N MET A 2 -30.44 25.54 -27.96
CA MET A 2 -30.02 24.31 -27.28
C MET A 2 -29.12 23.35 -28.11
N ARG A 3 -28.52 23.79 -29.20
CA ARG A 3 -27.64 22.94 -30.06
C ARG A 3 -26.16 23.30 -30.08
N ARG A 4 -25.67 24.23 -29.21
CA ARG A 4 -24.26 24.66 -29.21
C ARG A 4 -23.41 24.12 -28.06
N LYS A 5 -24.00 23.38 -27.07
CA LYS A 5 -23.23 22.86 -25.91
C LYS A 5 -22.69 21.45 -26.05
N SER A 6 -23.19 20.64 -27.01
CA SER A 6 -22.70 19.26 -27.21
C SER A 6 -21.39 19.14 -27.98
N ASN A 7 -21.02 20.15 -28.77
CA ASN A 7 -19.82 20.10 -29.60
C ASN A 7 -18.53 20.56 -28.87
N LEU A 8 -18.65 21.13 -27.66
CA LEU A 8 -17.46 21.55 -26.88
C LEU A 8 -16.86 20.40 -26.06
N VAL A 9 -17.70 19.50 -25.56
CA VAL A 9 -17.25 18.35 -24.76
C VAL A 9 -16.55 17.30 -25.63
N THR A 10 -17.08 17.05 -26.84
CA THR A 10 -16.46 16.11 -27.80
C THR A 10 -15.16 16.64 -28.39
N ARG A 11 -14.98 17.96 -28.55
CA ARG A 11 -13.71 18.55 -29.01
C ARG A 11 -12.60 18.54 -27.96
N THR A 12 -12.94 18.58 -26.67
CA THR A 12 -11.94 18.48 -25.57
C THR A 12 -11.50 17.04 -25.34
N LEU A 13 -12.35 16.04 -25.53
CA LEU A 13 -11.95 14.62 -25.45
C LEU A 13 -11.00 14.24 -26.62
N ASN A 14 -11.32 14.65 -27.84
CA ASN A 14 -10.49 14.31 -29.03
C ASN A 14 -9.12 15.00 -29.05
N ARG A 15 -8.92 16.10 -28.30
CA ARG A 15 -7.59 16.74 -28.17
C ARG A 15 -6.71 16.14 -27.07
N LYS A 16 -7.27 15.41 -26.12
CA LYS A 16 -6.50 14.74 -25.05
C LYS A 16 -6.07 13.31 -25.37
N LEU A 17 -6.74 12.63 -26.31
CA LEU A 17 -6.33 11.31 -26.78
C LEU A 17 -4.92 11.28 -27.44
N PRO A 18 -4.55 12.22 -28.33
CA PRO A 18 -3.19 12.20 -28.91
C PRO A 18 -2.10 12.55 -27.90
N LEU A 19 -2.41 13.30 -26.81
CA LEU A 19 -1.44 13.60 -25.77
C LEU A 19 -1.16 12.36 -24.88
N LEU A 20 -2.17 11.54 -24.58
CA LEU A 20 -2.00 10.26 -23.89
C LEU A 20 -1.22 9.25 -24.74
N ALA A 21 -1.52 9.18 -26.05
CA ALA A 21 -0.78 8.34 -26.98
C ALA A 21 0.67 8.79 -27.15
N ALA A 22 0.92 10.13 -27.16
CA ALA A 22 2.26 10.70 -27.22
C ALA A 22 3.06 10.46 -25.93
N LEU A 23 2.43 10.53 -24.74
CA LEU A 23 3.09 10.17 -23.48
C LEU A 23 3.45 8.68 -23.42
N THR A 24 2.59 7.80 -23.94
CA THR A 24 2.86 6.35 -24.02
C THR A 24 4.05 6.06 -24.95
N VAL A 25 4.19 6.80 -26.04
CA VAL A 25 5.31 6.68 -26.98
C VAL A 25 6.60 7.26 -26.38
N ILE A 26 6.55 8.35 -25.61
CA ILE A 26 7.72 8.97 -24.99
C ILE A 26 8.29 8.13 -23.86
N VAL A 27 7.44 7.51 -23.03
CA VAL A 27 7.90 6.61 -21.95
C VAL A 27 8.47 5.30 -22.52
N SER A 28 7.93 4.80 -23.63
CA SER A 28 8.49 3.64 -24.34
C SER A 28 9.75 3.96 -25.16
N ALA A 29 9.91 5.19 -25.66
CA ALA A 29 11.07 5.62 -26.45
C ALA A 29 12.32 5.92 -25.61
N GLY A 30 12.16 6.35 -24.35
CA GLY A 30 13.27 6.63 -23.43
C GLY A 30 14.13 5.41 -23.05
N PHE A 31 13.62 4.18 -23.28
CA PHE A 31 14.32 2.92 -23.01
C PHE A 31 14.81 2.18 -24.27
N SER A 32 14.90 2.86 -25.40
CA SER A 32 15.28 2.28 -26.69
C SER A 32 16.80 2.15 -26.86
N ILE A 33 17.39 1.13 -26.24
CA ILE A 33 18.74 0.64 -26.62
C ILE A 33 18.57 -0.79 -27.14
N SER A 34 19.11 -1.04 -28.34
CA SER A 34 18.99 -2.33 -29.04
C SER A 34 19.61 -3.50 -28.27
N LEU A 35 18.80 -4.50 -27.94
CA LEU A 35 19.19 -5.76 -27.35
C LEU A 35 18.58 -6.93 -28.13
N PRO A 36 19.26 -8.10 -28.21
CA PRO A 36 18.72 -9.27 -28.88
C PRO A 36 17.41 -9.71 -28.21
N ALA A 37 16.50 -10.21 -29.03
CA ALA A 37 15.19 -10.69 -28.60
C ALA A 37 15.32 -11.86 -27.64
N GLN A 38 15.13 -11.60 -26.34
CA GLN A 38 14.91 -12.64 -25.34
C GLN A 38 13.45 -12.56 -24.89
N THR A 39 12.77 -13.71 -24.94
CA THR A 39 11.46 -13.90 -24.31
C THR A 39 11.63 -13.71 -22.80
N THR A 40 10.78 -12.91 -22.21
CA THR A 40 10.96 -12.31 -20.89
C THR A 40 10.51 -13.21 -19.73
N PRO A 41 11.38 -13.63 -18.82
CA PRO A 41 11.02 -14.39 -17.62
C PRO A 41 10.55 -13.48 -16.46
N TYR A 42 9.54 -12.66 -16.64
CA TYR A 42 9.29 -11.52 -15.75
C TYR A 42 8.34 -11.78 -14.55
N PHE A 43 7.52 -12.81 -14.59
CA PHE A 43 6.41 -12.91 -13.63
C PHE A 43 6.72 -13.57 -12.29
N ARG A 44 7.81 -14.33 -12.17
CA ARG A 44 8.11 -15.13 -10.98
C ARG A 44 9.57 -15.10 -10.52
N ASP A 45 10.36 -14.11 -10.95
CA ASP A 45 11.77 -14.01 -10.53
C ASP A 45 11.93 -13.88 -9.01
N LYS A 46 10.98 -13.20 -8.32
CA LYS A 46 10.97 -13.15 -6.87
C LYS A 46 10.82 -14.52 -6.22
N ASP A 47 10.18 -15.47 -6.89
CA ASP A 47 10.02 -16.83 -6.38
C ASP A 47 11.33 -17.62 -6.47
N PHE A 48 12.24 -17.27 -7.36
CA PHE A 48 13.50 -17.96 -7.58
C PHE A 48 14.68 -17.33 -6.86
N ASN A 49 14.57 -16.06 -6.45
CA ASN A 49 15.65 -15.36 -5.77
C ASN A 49 15.20 -14.72 -4.46
N THR A 50 15.72 -15.24 -3.36
CA THR A 50 15.39 -14.81 -2.02
C THR A 50 15.77 -13.34 -1.75
N TRP A 51 16.86 -12.82 -2.33
CA TRP A 51 17.28 -11.42 -2.19
C TRP A 51 16.28 -10.42 -2.74
N LEU A 52 15.55 -10.75 -3.80
CA LEU A 52 14.51 -9.86 -4.36
C LEU A 52 13.31 -9.67 -3.44
N LYS A 53 13.21 -10.45 -2.36
CA LYS A 53 12.18 -10.32 -1.32
C LYS A 53 12.60 -9.39 -0.18
N THR A 54 13.89 -9.04 -0.11
CA THR A 54 14.43 -8.09 0.86
C THR A 54 14.20 -6.64 0.41
N ASP A 55 14.29 -5.72 1.36
CA ASP A 55 14.23 -4.27 1.07
C ASP A 55 15.56 -3.70 0.59
N ASN A 56 16.64 -4.50 0.58
CA ASN A 56 17.97 -4.03 0.21
C ASN A 56 18.08 -3.84 -1.32
N PRO A 57 18.38 -2.64 -1.84
CA PRO A 57 18.49 -2.38 -3.26
C PRO A 57 19.63 -3.15 -3.96
N VAL A 58 20.63 -3.62 -3.22
CA VAL A 58 21.71 -4.45 -3.78
C VAL A 58 21.24 -5.81 -4.27
N SER A 59 20.01 -6.21 -3.93
CA SER A 59 19.38 -7.42 -4.45
C SER A 59 19.43 -7.51 -5.98
N LEU A 60 19.35 -6.37 -6.69
CA LEU A 60 19.49 -6.29 -8.15
C LEU A 60 20.89 -6.64 -8.65
N GLY A 61 21.92 -6.37 -7.86
CA GLY A 61 23.32 -6.67 -8.18
C GLY A 61 23.68 -8.12 -7.89
N ILE A 62 23.12 -8.67 -6.82
CA ILE A 62 23.30 -10.06 -6.39
C ILE A 62 22.57 -11.02 -7.33
N THR A 63 21.43 -10.57 -7.88
CA THR A 63 20.58 -11.36 -8.77
C THR A 63 20.86 -11.01 -10.22
N THR A 64 20.93 -12.01 -11.10
CA THR A 64 20.95 -11.75 -12.52
C THR A 64 19.55 -11.38 -12.99
N MET A 65 19.27 -10.08 -13.07
CA MET A 65 17.99 -9.60 -13.55
C MET A 65 17.93 -9.64 -15.08
N PRO A 66 16.85 -10.13 -15.67
CA PRO A 66 16.66 -10.04 -17.12
C PRO A 66 16.47 -8.58 -17.55
N ASN A 67 16.86 -8.26 -18.78
CA ASN A 67 16.50 -6.99 -19.41
C ASN A 67 15.05 -7.09 -19.91
N ALA A 68 14.12 -6.72 -19.08
CA ALA A 68 12.73 -7.02 -19.30
C ALA A 68 11.80 -6.01 -18.63
N GLY A 69 10.64 -5.82 -19.23
CA GLY A 69 9.62 -4.94 -18.70
C GLY A 69 8.21 -5.38 -19.02
N GLN A 70 7.28 -4.79 -18.30
CA GLN A 70 5.85 -4.88 -18.53
C GLN A 70 5.23 -3.50 -18.48
N THR A 71 4.30 -3.26 -19.39
CA THR A 71 3.48 -2.06 -19.40
C THR A 71 2.03 -2.48 -19.56
N SER A 72 1.14 -2.01 -18.70
CA SER A 72 -0.27 -2.41 -18.72
C SER A 72 -1.23 -1.27 -18.38
N LEU A 73 -2.42 -1.35 -18.96
CA LEU A 73 -3.62 -0.64 -18.55
C LEU A 73 -4.47 -1.59 -17.70
N ASN A 74 -4.98 -1.09 -16.60
CA ASN A 74 -5.71 -1.87 -15.61
C ASN A 74 -7.04 -1.19 -15.31
N ALA A 75 -8.09 -1.98 -15.14
CA ALA A 75 -9.37 -1.52 -14.60
C ALA A 75 -9.85 -2.50 -13.54
N LYS A 76 -10.37 -1.99 -12.42
CA LYS A 76 -10.90 -2.83 -11.34
C LYS A 76 -12.15 -2.21 -10.71
N THR A 77 -13.04 -3.05 -10.24
CA THR A 77 -14.19 -2.71 -9.40
C THR A 77 -14.13 -3.53 -8.14
N LEU A 78 -14.20 -2.86 -6.99
CA LEU A 78 -14.36 -3.46 -5.67
C LEU A 78 -15.71 -3.02 -5.13
N SER A 79 -16.57 -3.95 -4.65
CA SER A 79 -17.90 -3.64 -4.14
C SER A 79 -18.35 -4.66 -3.10
N GLY A 80 -19.24 -4.24 -2.21
CA GLY A 80 -19.88 -5.08 -1.21
C GLY A 80 -19.84 -4.47 0.18
N ASP A 81 -20.67 -5.00 1.07
CA ASP A 81 -20.93 -4.43 2.39
C ASP A 81 -19.93 -4.89 3.47
N PHE A 82 -19.12 -5.89 3.19
CA PHE A 82 -18.06 -6.33 4.08
C PHE A 82 -16.85 -5.41 4.00
N HIS A 83 -16.96 -4.23 4.61
CA HIS A 83 -15.90 -3.22 4.67
C HIS A 83 -15.99 -2.43 5.97
N LYS A 84 -14.87 -1.87 6.41
CA LYS A 84 -14.82 -1.02 7.60
C LYS A 84 -15.55 0.30 7.37
N ALA A 85 -16.00 0.93 8.45
CA ALA A 85 -16.84 2.12 8.41
C ALA A 85 -16.23 3.31 7.65
N MET A 86 -14.91 3.48 7.70
CA MET A 86 -14.19 4.55 6.99
C MET A 86 -13.73 4.15 5.57
N GLU A 87 -14.02 2.93 5.13
CA GLU A 87 -13.78 2.48 3.77
C GLU A 87 -15.00 2.77 2.89
N SER A 88 -14.82 2.64 1.59
CA SER A 88 -15.88 2.84 0.61
C SER A 88 -16.60 1.54 0.32
N GLY A 89 -17.93 1.56 0.23
CA GLY A 89 -18.72 0.40 -0.18
C GLY A 89 -18.42 -0.02 -1.63
N ARG A 90 -18.09 0.97 -2.49
CA ARG A 90 -17.66 0.70 -3.87
C ARG A 90 -16.48 1.55 -4.29
N VAL A 91 -15.52 0.92 -4.99
CA VAL A 91 -14.37 1.59 -5.60
C VAL A 91 -14.26 1.13 -7.05
N ASN A 92 -14.30 2.08 -7.99
CA ASN A 92 -13.99 1.83 -9.39
C ASN A 92 -12.67 2.52 -9.71
N ALA A 93 -11.72 1.77 -10.23
CA ALA A 93 -10.40 2.27 -10.53
C ALA A 93 -9.97 1.90 -11.95
N TRP A 94 -9.19 2.77 -12.57
CA TRP A 94 -8.42 2.48 -13.76
C TRP A 94 -7.02 3.06 -13.60
N GLY A 95 -6.07 2.49 -14.27
CA GLY A 95 -4.69 2.92 -14.11
C GLY A 95 -3.75 2.37 -15.15
N PHE A 96 -2.53 2.87 -15.06
CA PHE A 96 -1.40 2.49 -15.90
C PHE A 96 -0.27 2.02 -14.97
N ASP A 97 0.30 0.87 -15.26
CA ASP A 97 1.46 0.33 -14.54
C ASP A 97 2.55 -0.03 -15.55
N SER A 98 3.74 0.48 -15.32
CA SER A 98 4.91 0.16 -16.14
C SER A 98 6.10 -0.10 -15.22
N TYR A 99 6.74 -1.24 -15.36
CA TYR A 99 7.94 -1.58 -14.63
C TYR A 99 8.93 -2.37 -15.50
N GLY A 100 10.19 -2.29 -15.15
CA GLY A 100 11.21 -3.01 -15.88
C GLY A 100 12.57 -3.01 -15.20
N SER A 101 13.42 -3.90 -15.66
CA SER A 101 14.82 -3.99 -15.25
C SER A 101 15.76 -3.94 -16.43
N LYS A 102 16.93 -3.37 -16.19
CA LYS A 102 18.00 -3.22 -17.18
C LYS A 102 19.35 -3.49 -16.54
N SER A 103 20.08 -4.42 -17.12
CA SER A 103 21.49 -4.63 -16.77
C SER A 103 22.39 -3.84 -17.72
N LEU A 104 23.16 -2.92 -17.17
CA LEU A 104 24.20 -2.16 -17.84
C LEU A 104 25.58 -2.69 -17.45
N LYS A 105 26.66 -2.27 -18.16
CA LYS A 105 28.01 -2.72 -17.79
C LYS A 105 28.39 -2.43 -16.33
N PRO A 106 28.22 -1.18 -15.78
CA PRO A 106 28.62 -0.88 -14.40
C PRO A 106 27.54 -1.20 -13.37
N LEU A 107 26.25 -1.27 -13.73
CA LEU A 107 25.15 -1.33 -12.78
C LEU A 107 23.90 -2.03 -13.32
N ASN A 108 23.03 -2.42 -12.41
CA ASN A 108 21.68 -2.90 -12.67
C ASN A 108 20.67 -1.86 -12.21
N LEU A 109 19.64 -1.68 -13.01
CA LEU A 109 18.53 -0.75 -12.77
C LEU A 109 17.22 -1.51 -12.72
N TRP A 110 16.33 -1.08 -11.86
CA TRP A 110 14.93 -1.44 -11.86
C TRP A 110 14.11 -0.18 -11.62
N GLY A 111 13.00 -0.05 -12.33
CA GLY A 111 12.09 1.05 -12.16
C GLY A 111 10.64 0.61 -12.28
N ARG A 112 9.75 1.30 -11.60
CA ARG A 112 8.31 1.17 -11.70
C ARG A 112 7.66 2.55 -11.67
N PHE A 113 6.68 2.74 -12.51
CA PHE A 113 5.76 3.85 -12.48
C PHE A 113 4.34 3.30 -12.48
N ASN A 114 3.53 3.74 -11.54
CA ASN A 114 2.11 3.43 -11.46
C ASN A 114 1.30 4.72 -11.36
N PHE A 115 0.24 4.80 -12.14
CA PHE A 115 -0.79 5.81 -12.03
C PHE A 115 -2.13 5.12 -11.82
N SER A 116 -2.91 5.58 -10.85
CA SER A 116 -4.29 5.16 -10.69
C SER A 116 -5.24 6.34 -10.50
N GLN A 117 -6.42 6.22 -11.10
CA GLN A 117 -7.57 7.08 -10.89
C GLN A 117 -8.67 6.22 -10.30
N GLU A 118 -9.13 6.57 -9.11
CA GLU A 118 -10.15 5.81 -8.39
C GLU A 118 -11.36 6.70 -8.10
N ARG A 119 -12.54 6.09 -8.13
CA ARG A 119 -13.79 6.67 -7.62
C ARG A 119 -14.28 5.83 -6.46
N HIS A 120 -14.33 6.47 -5.31
CA HIS A 120 -14.81 5.92 -4.06
C HIS A 120 -16.25 6.38 -3.83
N GLN A 121 -17.16 5.46 -3.51
CA GLN A 121 -18.57 5.76 -3.26
C GLN A 121 -18.92 5.42 -1.81
N ASP A 122 -19.81 6.20 -1.22
CA ASP A 122 -20.38 6.02 0.11
C ASP A 122 -19.36 6.03 1.27
N ARG A 123 -18.24 6.76 1.09
CA ARG A 123 -17.24 6.91 2.13
C ARG A 123 -17.63 8.03 3.10
N CYS A 124 -17.41 7.81 4.39
CA CYS A 124 -17.63 8.76 5.48
C CYS A 124 -16.66 8.55 6.63
N TRP A 125 -16.76 9.36 7.67
CA TRP A 125 -16.02 9.33 8.94
C TRP A 125 -14.53 9.62 8.85
N SER A 126 -13.92 9.59 7.66
CA SER A 126 -12.53 9.98 7.49
C SER A 126 -12.24 10.55 6.11
N ASP A 127 -11.64 11.72 6.09
CA ASP A 127 -11.06 12.39 4.92
C ASP A 127 -9.56 12.07 4.76
N ASN A 128 -8.95 11.36 5.72
CA ASN A 128 -7.60 10.82 5.59
C ASN A 128 -7.56 9.78 4.47
N ILE A 129 -6.48 9.77 3.68
CA ILE A 129 -6.31 8.79 2.60
C ILE A 129 -6.26 7.38 3.18
N ARG A 130 -5.50 7.18 4.29
CA ARG A 130 -5.30 5.88 4.94
C ARG A 130 -5.76 5.92 6.41
N PRO A 131 -7.07 5.81 6.71
CA PRO A 131 -7.58 5.97 8.07
C PRO A 131 -7.13 4.87 9.04
N TYR A 132 -6.68 3.72 8.53
CA TYR A 132 -6.25 2.57 9.35
C TYR A 132 -4.73 2.37 9.37
N ASN A 133 -3.96 3.46 9.30
CA ASN A 133 -2.49 3.42 9.29
C ASN A 133 -1.84 3.32 10.68
N GLY A 134 -2.65 3.26 11.75
CA GLY A 134 -2.24 3.20 13.15
C GLY A 134 -2.29 4.54 13.88
N ASN A 135 -2.20 5.68 13.18
CA ASN A 135 -2.36 7.00 13.80
C ASN A 135 -3.84 7.24 14.14
N PRO A 136 -4.21 7.52 15.42
CA PRO A 136 -5.60 7.69 15.84
C PRO A 136 -6.18 9.07 15.51
N TYR A 137 -5.35 10.04 15.12
CA TYR A 137 -5.79 11.41 14.80
C TYR A 137 -6.38 11.49 13.40
N LEU A 138 -7.67 11.21 13.30
CA LEU A 138 -8.40 11.24 12.04
C LEU A 138 -9.37 12.43 12.01
N THR A 139 -9.77 12.84 10.81
CA THR A 139 -10.79 13.86 10.62
C THR A 139 -11.72 13.47 9.48
N GLY A 140 -13.00 13.77 9.64
CA GLY A 140 -13.98 13.53 8.59
C GLY A 140 -15.40 13.85 9.03
N SER A 141 -16.32 13.81 8.07
CA SER A 141 -17.76 14.03 8.27
C SER A 141 -18.50 12.69 8.33
N SER A 142 -19.59 12.63 9.08
CA SER A 142 -20.52 11.49 9.11
C SER A 142 -21.32 11.33 7.82
N VAL A 143 -21.41 12.38 6.99
CA VAL A 143 -22.16 12.35 5.74
C VAL A 143 -21.44 11.51 4.70
N LYS A 144 -22.11 10.50 4.15
CA LYS A 144 -21.58 9.69 3.05
C LYS A 144 -21.33 10.53 1.81
N GLY A 145 -20.20 10.30 1.13
CA GLY A 145 -19.80 11.08 -0.04
C GLY A 145 -19.04 10.27 -1.07
N ASN A 146 -18.98 10.84 -2.28
CA ASN A 146 -18.20 10.32 -3.38
C ASN A 146 -16.88 11.05 -3.48
N TYR A 147 -15.79 10.30 -3.56
CA TYR A 147 -14.43 10.84 -3.64
C TYR A 147 -13.77 10.43 -4.94
N SER A 148 -12.92 11.30 -5.45
CA SER A 148 -12.00 11.06 -6.54
C SER A 148 -10.59 10.97 -5.99
N TYR A 149 -9.86 9.92 -6.30
CA TYR A 149 -8.49 9.70 -5.86
C TYR A 149 -7.56 9.53 -7.05
N GLN A 150 -6.53 10.33 -7.11
CA GLN A 150 -5.44 10.22 -8.07
C GLN A 150 -4.17 9.85 -7.32
N LEU A 151 -3.51 8.79 -7.76
CA LEU A 151 -2.28 8.29 -7.16
C LEU A 151 -1.20 8.14 -8.23
N PHE A 152 -0.01 8.65 -7.94
CA PHE A 152 1.20 8.48 -8.73
C PHE A 152 2.25 7.84 -7.84
N ASP A 153 2.70 6.64 -8.20
CA ASP A 153 3.79 5.95 -7.53
C ASP A 153 4.97 5.80 -8.47
N PHE A 154 6.13 6.11 -7.98
CA PHE A 154 7.39 5.95 -8.68
C PHE A 154 8.39 5.24 -7.77
N SER A 155 9.01 4.18 -8.27
CA SER A 155 10.05 3.45 -7.55
C SER A 155 11.25 3.21 -8.45
N VAL A 156 12.44 3.46 -7.93
CA VAL A 156 13.71 3.17 -8.61
C VAL A 156 14.63 2.44 -7.65
N ARG A 157 15.31 1.45 -8.18
CA ARG A 157 16.39 0.76 -7.51
C ARG A 157 17.60 0.69 -8.44
N MET A 158 18.75 0.97 -7.89
CA MET A 158 20.04 0.89 -8.59
C MET A 158 21.00 0.06 -7.74
N SER A 159 21.76 -0.80 -8.38
CA SER A 159 22.81 -1.57 -7.72
C SER A 159 24.02 -1.71 -8.63
N SER A 160 25.21 -1.58 -8.05
CA SER A 160 26.44 -1.97 -8.76
C SER A 160 26.38 -3.45 -9.15
N LYS A 161 27.19 -3.84 -10.13
CA LYS A 161 27.64 -5.22 -10.24
C LYS A 161 28.60 -5.52 -9.10
N GLN A 162 29.00 -6.77 -8.99
CA GLN A 162 29.98 -7.16 -7.98
C GLN A 162 31.29 -6.36 -8.13
N LEU A 163 31.65 -5.68 -7.07
CA LEU A 163 32.87 -4.88 -6.94
C LEU A 163 33.89 -5.68 -6.18
N PHE A 164 35.16 -5.65 -6.62
CA PHE A 164 36.29 -6.32 -5.95
C PHE A 164 36.01 -7.81 -5.64
N ASP A 165 35.13 -8.46 -6.43
CA ASP A 165 34.70 -9.85 -6.27
C ASP A 165 33.98 -10.22 -4.96
N PHE A 166 33.68 -9.23 -4.09
CA PHE A 166 33.04 -9.52 -2.81
C PHE A 166 31.97 -8.50 -2.35
N MET A 167 31.80 -7.34 -3.00
CA MET A 167 30.95 -6.26 -2.51
C MET A 167 29.93 -5.80 -3.57
N TRP A 168 28.75 -5.35 -3.10
CA TRP A 168 27.75 -4.62 -3.88
C TRP A 168 27.32 -3.38 -3.11
N ILE A 169 27.05 -2.30 -3.82
CA ILE A 169 26.46 -1.08 -3.29
C ILE A 169 25.20 -0.74 -4.10
N GLY A 170 24.21 -0.15 -3.46
CA GLY A 170 22.96 0.19 -4.12
C GLY A 170 22.19 1.30 -3.42
N ILE A 171 21.25 1.86 -4.14
CA ILE A 171 20.32 2.86 -3.63
C ILE A 171 18.92 2.60 -4.18
N GLY A 172 17.91 2.82 -3.35
CA GLY A 172 16.50 2.79 -3.71
C GLY A 172 15.82 4.10 -3.38
N LEU A 173 14.84 4.47 -4.21
CA LEU A 173 13.93 5.58 -3.99
C LEU A 173 12.51 5.08 -4.25
N ASP A 174 11.62 5.28 -3.29
CA ASP A 174 10.18 5.14 -3.46
C ASP A 174 9.55 6.52 -3.28
N TYR A 175 8.67 6.94 -4.19
CA TYR A 175 8.02 8.24 -4.18
C TYR A 175 6.55 8.08 -4.57
N SER A 176 5.66 8.72 -3.82
CA SER A 176 4.21 8.66 -4.04
C SER A 176 3.58 10.03 -3.87
N LEU A 177 2.64 10.37 -4.76
CA LEU A 177 1.79 11.55 -4.67
C LEU A 177 0.33 11.11 -4.72
N GLY A 178 -0.47 11.59 -3.79
CA GLY A 178 -1.91 11.35 -3.72
C GLY A 178 -2.71 12.65 -3.71
N ASP A 179 -3.81 12.70 -4.46
CA ASP A 179 -4.84 13.75 -4.39
C ASP A 179 -6.20 13.08 -4.23
N PHE A 180 -6.80 13.24 -3.08
CA PHE A 180 -8.07 12.62 -2.69
C PHE A 180 -9.08 13.70 -2.38
N SER A 181 -10.10 13.87 -3.22
CA SER A 181 -11.04 14.96 -3.15
C SER A 181 -12.49 14.50 -3.14
N ARG A 182 -13.28 15.06 -2.24
CA ARG A 182 -14.72 14.84 -2.13
C ARG A 182 -15.48 15.83 -3.03
N LEU A 183 -16.46 15.32 -3.76
CA LEU A 183 -17.19 16.09 -4.76
C LEU A 183 -18.41 16.83 -4.21
N GLN A 184 -18.83 16.52 -2.98
CA GLN A 184 -20.02 17.07 -2.31
C GLN A 184 -19.64 17.65 -0.95
N ASP A 185 -20.45 18.57 -0.43
CA ASP A 185 -20.23 19.15 0.90
C ASP A 185 -20.29 18.07 2.01
N PRO A 186 -19.44 18.21 3.02
CA PRO A 186 -18.29 19.10 3.09
C PRO A 186 -17.24 18.68 2.07
N ARG A 187 -16.75 19.64 1.29
CA ARG A 187 -15.76 19.36 0.22
C ARG A 187 -14.38 19.25 0.82
N SER A 188 -14.00 18.05 1.19
CA SER A 188 -12.63 17.78 1.62
C SER A 188 -11.70 17.54 0.43
N ARG A 189 -10.46 17.99 0.57
CA ARG A 189 -9.37 17.65 -0.33
C ARG A 189 -8.14 17.31 0.49
N THR A 190 -7.66 16.09 0.31
CA THR A 190 -6.48 15.59 0.98
C THR A 190 -5.37 15.36 -0.04
N GLN A 191 -4.24 16.00 0.20
CA GLN A 191 -3.04 15.86 -0.62
C GLN A 191 -1.96 15.17 0.19
N GLU A 192 -1.33 14.15 -0.40
CA GLU A 192 -0.26 13.39 0.25
C GLU A 192 1.00 13.38 -0.62
N ILE A 193 2.13 13.54 0.02
CA ILE A 193 3.45 13.23 -0.53
C ILE A 193 4.14 12.24 0.39
N VAL A 194 4.71 11.19 -0.18
CA VAL A 194 5.53 10.20 0.54
C VAL A 194 6.80 9.96 -0.25
N TYR A 195 7.94 9.93 0.43
CA TYR A 195 9.17 9.41 -0.17
C TYR A 195 9.96 8.59 0.83
N THR A 196 10.71 7.62 0.30
CA THR A 196 11.62 6.79 1.10
C THR A 196 12.91 6.56 0.32
N ILE A 197 14.04 6.85 0.94
CA ILE A 197 15.38 6.61 0.38
C ILE A 197 16.00 5.44 1.12
N LYS A 198 16.63 4.51 0.36
CA LYS A 198 17.18 3.25 0.88
C LYS A 198 18.59 3.03 0.32
N PRO A 199 19.66 3.54 0.94
CA PRO A 199 21.02 3.09 0.63
C PRO A 199 21.26 1.68 1.18
N GLY A 200 22.05 0.88 0.46
CA GLY A 200 22.35 -0.48 0.86
C GLY A 200 23.72 -0.95 0.40
N VAL A 201 24.27 -1.91 1.12
CA VAL A 201 25.53 -2.60 0.81
C VAL A 201 25.36 -4.09 1.10
N ALA A 202 26.11 -4.93 0.38
CA ALA A 202 26.25 -6.33 0.75
C ALA A 202 27.67 -6.82 0.45
N PHE A 203 28.09 -7.83 1.20
CA PHE A 203 29.40 -8.46 1.12
C PHE A 203 29.22 -9.96 0.97
N ARG A 204 30.15 -10.58 0.23
CA ARG A 204 30.22 -12.03 0.01
C ARG A 204 31.48 -12.59 0.66
N PHE A 205 31.32 -13.63 1.47
CA PHE A 205 32.37 -14.38 2.12
C PHE A 205 32.18 -15.87 1.81
N GLY A 206 32.77 -16.32 0.71
CA GLY A 206 32.60 -17.69 0.26
C GLY A 206 31.14 -18.07 -0.03
N LYS A 207 30.53 -18.88 0.83
CA LYS A 207 29.13 -19.33 0.73
C LYS A 207 28.13 -18.39 1.43
N GLU A 208 28.60 -17.37 2.08
CA GLU A 208 27.81 -16.45 2.90
C GLU A 208 27.72 -15.09 2.22
N LYS A 209 26.57 -14.43 2.42
CA LYS A 209 26.40 -13.03 2.07
C LYS A 209 25.78 -12.29 3.26
N ILE A 210 26.32 -11.14 3.56
CA ILE A 210 25.81 -10.24 4.61
C ILE A 210 25.44 -8.93 3.94
N GLY A 211 24.22 -8.45 4.17
CA GLY A 211 23.73 -7.18 3.66
C GLY A 211 23.32 -6.25 4.79
N LEU A 212 23.43 -4.97 4.55
CA LEU A 212 22.93 -3.90 5.40
C LEU A 212 22.27 -2.85 4.51
N ASN A 213 21.09 -2.40 4.87
CA ASN A 213 20.51 -1.20 4.31
C ASN A 213 19.89 -0.32 5.39
N LEU A 214 19.92 0.98 5.15
CA LEU A 214 19.21 1.97 5.93
C LEU A 214 17.98 2.41 5.16
N SER A 215 17.01 2.98 5.85
CA SER A 215 15.85 3.60 5.23
C SER A 215 15.49 4.89 5.97
N TYR A 216 15.23 5.93 5.19
CA TYR A 216 14.66 7.18 5.69
C TYR A 216 13.43 7.52 4.85
N GLY A 217 12.29 7.66 5.51
CA GLY A 217 11.01 8.01 4.91
C GLY A 217 10.46 9.29 5.50
N TYR A 218 9.81 10.07 4.67
CA TYR A 218 9.03 11.23 5.04
C TYR A 218 7.69 11.18 4.35
N SER A 219 6.63 11.56 5.06
CA SER A 219 5.32 11.79 4.46
C SER A 219 4.66 13.03 5.04
N LYS A 220 3.86 13.68 4.20
CA LYS A 220 3.02 14.80 4.58
C LYS A 220 1.65 14.62 3.97
N GLU A 221 0.64 14.59 4.80
CA GLU A 221 -0.77 14.58 4.45
C GLU A 221 -1.39 15.92 4.85
N LYS A 222 -1.94 16.67 3.89
CA LYS A 222 -2.66 17.91 4.14
C LYS A 222 -4.12 17.69 3.80
N ILE A 223 -5.00 17.84 4.79
CA ILE A 223 -6.44 17.67 4.70
C ILE A 223 -7.08 19.04 4.83
N GLY A 224 -7.72 19.53 3.76
CA GLY A 224 -8.52 20.73 3.78
C GLY A 224 -10.00 20.36 3.63
N SER A 225 -10.89 21.04 4.35
CA SER A 225 -12.34 20.84 4.22
C SER A 225 -13.04 22.18 4.10
N TYR A 226 -14.04 22.23 3.23
CA TYR A 226 -14.80 23.44 2.94
C TYR A 226 -16.29 23.11 2.72
N VAL A 227 -17.18 23.91 3.31
CA VAL A 227 -18.64 23.82 3.15
C VAL A 227 -19.13 25.00 2.32
N SER A 228 -19.67 24.72 1.12
CA SER A 228 -20.09 25.78 0.18
C SER A 228 -21.52 26.25 0.39
N LYS A 229 -22.40 25.41 0.97
CA LYS A 229 -23.82 25.69 1.19
C LYS A 229 -24.23 25.23 2.59
N SER A 230 -24.06 26.09 3.55
CA SER A 230 -24.53 25.84 4.92
C SER A 230 -25.96 26.31 5.08
N LYS A 231 -26.97 25.48 4.79
CA LYS A 231 -28.34 25.68 5.25
C LYS A 231 -28.64 24.98 6.58
N ASP A 232 -27.87 23.93 6.88
CA ASP A 232 -28.03 23.16 8.10
C ASP A 232 -26.63 22.73 8.63
N SER A 233 -26.14 23.48 9.60
CA SER A 233 -24.81 23.26 10.19
C SER A 233 -24.65 21.90 10.87
N LYS A 234 -25.77 21.25 11.23
CA LYS A 234 -25.75 19.92 11.87
C LYS A 234 -25.34 18.78 10.93
N GLU A 235 -25.64 18.89 9.64
CA GLU A 235 -25.31 17.85 8.66
C GLU A 235 -23.81 17.81 8.30
N TYR A 236 -23.08 18.90 8.54
CA TYR A 236 -21.70 19.05 8.10
C TYR A 236 -20.69 19.13 9.25
N LEU A 237 -21.01 18.48 10.37
CA LEU A 237 -20.10 18.38 11.49
C LEU A 237 -18.83 17.63 11.10
N LEU A 238 -17.69 18.16 11.50
CA LEU A 238 -16.40 17.50 11.39
C LEU A 238 -16.04 16.84 12.71
N TYR A 239 -15.74 15.55 12.65
CA TYR A 239 -15.34 14.73 13.78
C TYR A 239 -13.81 14.62 13.79
N LEU A 240 -13.19 15.18 14.81
CA LEU A 240 -11.76 15.11 15.07
C LEU A 240 -11.54 13.95 16.04
N GLN A 241 -11.11 12.80 15.50
CA GLN A 241 -10.98 11.56 16.25
C GLN A 241 -9.60 11.46 16.91
N GLU A 242 -9.54 10.80 18.08
CA GLU A 242 -8.34 10.60 18.89
C GLU A 242 -8.08 9.12 19.23
N GLY A 243 -8.91 8.20 18.74
CA GLY A 243 -8.84 6.74 18.92
C GLY A 243 -10.01 6.16 19.75
N LEU A 244 -10.35 4.90 19.47
CA LEU A 244 -11.39 4.08 20.14
C LEU A 244 -12.67 4.85 20.52
N GLY A 245 -13.24 5.60 19.58
CA GLY A 245 -14.49 6.30 19.78
C GLY A 245 -14.38 7.69 20.41
N VAL A 246 -13.20 8.09 20.85
CA VAL A 246 -12.96 9.45 21.36
C VAL A 246 -12.87 10.45 20.22
N TYR A 247 -13.61 11.55 20.33
CA TYR A 247 -13.61 12.62 19.35
C TYR A 247 -14.03 13.96 19.93
N SER A 248 -13.69 15.03 19.24
CA SER A 248 -14.29 16.35 19.39
C SER A 248 -15.04 16.74 18.12
N ILE A 249 -16.01 17.63 18.24
CA ILE A 249 -16.79 18.13 17.12
C ILE A 249 -16.34 19.55 16.81
N LEU A 250 -16.03 19.79 15.54
CA LEU A 250 -15.79 21.12 15.03
C LEU A 250 -16.96 21.56 14.15
N VAL A 251 -17.58 22.70 14.52
CA VAL A 251 -18.56 23.39 13.71
C VAL A 251 -17.86 24.53 13.00
N SER A 252 -17.49 24.32 11.75
CA SER A 252 -16.78 25.32 10.96
C SER A 252 -17.07 25.14 9.47
N ASN A 253 -17.10 26.25 8.74
CA ASN A 253 -17.22 26.23 7.28
C ASN A 253 -15.91 25.87 6.58
N ALA A 254 -14.78 25.91 7.27
CA ALA A 254 -13.49 25.53 6.74
C ALA A 254 -12.60 24.93 7.85
N TYR A 255 -11.79 23.96 7.49
CA TYR A 255 -10.87 23.30 8.39
C TYR A 255 -9.65 22.78 7.62
N ASP A 256 -8.49 22.93 8.23
CA ASP A 256 -7.23 22.40 7.73
C ASP A 256 -6.53 21.57 8.81
N ARG A 257 -6.07 20.38 8.44
CA ARG A 257 -5.18 19.52 9.24
C ARG A 257 -3.98 19.09 8.42
N ARG A 258 -2.83 19.08 9.06
CA ARG A 258 -1.59 18.57 8.48
C ARG A 258 -1.03 17.47 9.38
N ILE A 259 -0.67 16.34 8.77
CA ILE A 259 0.02 15.25 9.45
C ILE A 259 1.38 15.09 8.76
N GLU A 260 2.45 15.36 9.49
CA GLU A 260 3.80 15.15 9.01
C GLU A 260 4.41 13.96 9.73
N SER A 261 4.97 13.03 8.96
CA SER A 261 5.55 11.80 9.47
C SER A 261 6.97 11.62 8.97
N TRP A 262 7.86 11.20 9.85
CA TRP A 262 9.15 10.69 9.45
C TRP A 262 9.36 9.29 10.01
N LYS A 263 10.03 8.46 9.23
CA LYS A 263 10.33 7.06 9.55
C LYS A 263 11.80 6.77 9.30
N ALA A 264 12.48 6.17 10.25
CA ALA A 264 13.85 5.68 10.11
C ALA A 264 13.87 4.17 10.35
N GLY A 265 14.71 3.45 9.63
CA GLY A 265 14.88 2.02 9.80
C GLY A 265 16.23 1.55 9.30
N ALA A 266 16.58 0.35 9.70
CA ALA A 266 17.72 -0.38 9.20
C ALA A 266 17.32 -1.83 8.95
N ALA A 267 18.01 -2.51 8.04
CA ALA A 267 17.78 -3.94 7.85
C ALA A 267 19.12 -4.66 7.67
N LEU A 268 19.28 -5.76 8.38
CA LEU A 268 20.41 -6.66 8.30
C LEU A 268 19.98 -7.94 7.60
N GLN A 269 20.66 -8.32 6.53
CA GLN A 269 20.43 -9.56 5.81
C GLN A 269 21.61 -10.52 6.00
N TYR A 270 21.29 -11.80 6.13
CA TYR A 270 22.28 -12.88 6.12
C TYR A 270 21.78 -14.01 5.23
N GLU A 271 22.61 -14.41 4.27
CA GLU A 271 22.36 -15.57 3.42
C GLU A 271 23.48 -16.61 3.57
N HIS A 272 23.07 -17.87 3.72
CA HIS A 272 23.98 -19.02 3.65
C HIS A 272 23.56 -19.97 2.53
N SER A 273 24.52 -20.37 1.70
CA SER A 273 24.29 -21.32 0.60
C SER A 273 24.78 -22.72 0.98
N PHE A 274 23.85 -23.69 1.05
CA PHE A 274 24.13 -25.10 1.31
C PHE A 274 24.30 -25.83 -0.03
N GLY A 275 25.53 -25.96 -0.52
CA GLY A 275 25.80 -26.55 -1.83
C GLY A 275 25.25 -25.68 -2.98
N SER A 276 24.83 -26.33 -4.08
CA SER A 276 24.40 -25.65 -5.30
C SER A 276 22.90 -25.31 -5.33
N ASN A 277 22.08 -25.99 -4.55
CA ASN A 277 20.61 -25.96 -4.72
C ASN A 277 19.83 -25.45 -3.50
N SER A 278 20.48 -25.24 -2.35
CA SER A 278 19.80 -24.84 -1.12
C SER A 278 20.35 -23.52 -0.60
N VAL A 279 19.46 -22.60 -0.24
CA VAL A 279 19.79 -21.26 0.27
C VAL A 279 18.86 -20.95 1.43
N LEU A 280 19.43 -20.42 2.49
CA LEU A 280 18.71 -19.82 3.62
C LEU A 280 19.04 -18.33 3.66
N LEU A 281 18.03 -17.48 3.68
CA LEU A 281 18.16 -16.04 3.86
C LEU A 281 17.32 -15.59 5.05
N GLY A 282 17.92 -14.82 5.95
CA GLY A 282 17.24 -14.10 7.03
C GLY A 282 17.38 -12.60 6.86
N GLU A 283 16.34 -11.84 7.22
CA GLU A 283 16.36 -10.37 7.32
C GLU A 283 15.73 -9.93 8.63
N LEU A 284 16.41 -9.04 9.36
CA LEU A 284 15.89 -8.35 10.53
C LEU A 284 15.82 -6.84 10.23
N SER A 285 14.64 -6.24 10.39
CA SER A 285 14.37 -4.86 9.96
C SER A 285 13.65 -4.06 11.05
N PRO A 286 14.35 -3.50 12.07
CA PRO A 286 13.77 -2.56 13.01
C PRO A 286 13.46 -1.22 12.36
N PHE A 287 12.45 -0.52 12.90
CA PHE A 287 12.09 0.83 12.48
C PHE A 287 11.49 1.65 13.62
N TYR A 288 11.52 2.97 13.43
CA TYR A 288 10.84 3.95 14.26
C TYR A 288 10.14 4.97 13.37
N ARG A 289 8.91 5.37 13.75
CA ARG A 289 8.10 6.39 13.08
C ARG A 289 7.59 7.40 14.11
N LYS A 290 7.55 8.67 13.72
CA LYS A 290 6.90 9.74 14.49
C LYS A 290 6.03 10.57 13.55
N ASP A 291 4.79 10.81 13.96
CA ASP A 291 3.84 11.69 13.29
C ASP A 291 3.57 12.90 14.18
N SER A 292 3.55 14.06 13.58
CA SER A 292 3.11 15.32 14.21
C SER A 292 1.82 15.76 13.54
N VAL A 293 0.82 16.06 14.34
CA VAL A 293 -0.49 16.55 13.87
C VAL A 293 -0.58 18.03 14.15
N GLU A 294 -0.90 18.82 13.13
CA GLU A 294 -1.08 20.26 13.23
C GLU A 294 -2.42 20.63 12.59
N ASP A 295 -3.23 21.35 13.34
CA ASP A 295 -4.51 21.89 12.92
C ASP A 295 -4.36 23.35 12.45
N ALA A 296 -5.43 23.93 11.95
CA ALA A 296 -5.47 25.34 11.54
C ALA A 296 -4.86 26.26 12.61
N TYR A 297 -4.18 27.29 12.15
CA TYR A 297 -3.50 28.30 12.99
C TYR A 297 -2.33 27.77 13.85
N GLY A 298 -1.79 26.56 13.52
CA GLY A 298 -0.64 26.00 14.23
C GLY A 298 -0.96 25.31 15.56
N ALA A 299 -2.23 25.01 15.83
CA ALA A 299 -2.60 24.18 16.97
C ALA A 299 -2.09 22.74 16.78
N THR A 300 -1.50 22.14 17.80
CA THR A 300 -0.98 20.77 17.77
C THR A 300 -1.79 19.89 18.72
N PRO A 301 -2.84 19.21 18.26
CA PRO A 301 -3.70 18.39 19.12
C PRO A 301 -2.98 17.15 19.67
N GLY A 302 -1.97 16.66 18.97
CA GLY A 302 -1.21 15.49 19.44
C GLY A 302 -0.11 15.03 18.51
N ASN A 303 0.59 14.01 18.98
CA ASN A 303 1.64 13.31 18.26
C ASN A 303 1.39 11.80 18.33
N TYR A 304 1.87 11.06 17.33
CA TYR A 304 1.88 9.60 17.35
C TYR A 304 3.30 9.08 17.11
N LYS A 305 3.69 8.06 17.86
CA LYS A 305 4.99 7.39 17.75
C LYS A 305 4.76 5.90 17.58
N GLU A 306 5.49 5.27 16.68
CA GLU A 306 5.44 3.83 16.44
C GLU A 306 6.86 3.27 16.35
N ALA A 307 7.15 2.22 17.09
CA ALA A 307 8.37 1.45 16.98
C ALA A 307 8.04 0.01 16.67
N GLY A 308 8.91 -0.68 15.96
CA GLY A 308 8.68 -2.07 15.64
C GLY A 308 9.83 -2.71 14.93
N GLY A 309 9.62 -3.97 14.57
CA GLY A 309 10.57 -4.75 13.82
C GLY A 309 9.89 -5.81 12.97
N ARG A 310 10.59 -6.23 11.94
CA ARG A 310 10.20 -7.29 11.03
C ARG A 310 11.33 -8.30 10.94
N PHE A 311 11.01 -9.57 11.07
CA PHE A 311 11.90 -10.67 10.77
C PHE A 311 11.34 -11.46 9.59
N PHE A 312 12.17 -11.71 8.60
CA PHE A 312 11.85 -12.51 7.43
C PHE A 312 12.86 -13.64 7.31
N LEU A 313 12.39 -14.85 7.07
CA LEU A 313 13.20 -16.04 6.82
C LEU A 313 12.71 -16.73 5.56
N ALA A 314 13.61 -16.99 4.63
CA ALA A 314 13.32 -17.72 3.41
C ALA A 314 14.31 -18.88 3.25
N PHE A 315 13.77 -20.07 3.05
CA PHE A 315 14.54 -21.26 2.72
C PHE A 315 14.12 -21.79 1.36
N ARG A 316 15.09 -22.05 0.52
CA ARG A 316 14.90 -22.68 -0.79
C ARG A 316 15.77 -23.91 -0.92
N SER A 317 15.19 -25.03 -1.33
CA SER A 317 15.92 -26.26 -1.64
C SER A 317 15.29 -26.96 -2.85
N GLY A 318 16.00 -27.00 -3.96
CA GLY A 318 15.45 -27.53 -5.20
C GLY A 318 14.19 -26.80 -5.65
N ASN A 319 13.08 -27.52 -5.65
CA ASN A 319 11.73 -27.01 -5.99
C ASN A 319 10.95 -26.53 -4.76
N TRP A 320 11.38 -26.85 -3.54
CA TRP A 320 10.73 -26.45 -2.31
C TRP A 320 11.14 -25.05 -1.87
N ARG A 321 10.18 -24.34 -1.31
CA ARG A 321 10.35 -23.02 -0.71
C ARG A 321 9.57 -22.94 0.57
N SER A 322 10.21 -22.43 1.60
CA SER A 322 9.57 -22.07 2.86
C SER A 322 9.84 -20.60 3.14
N GLU A 323 8.83 -19.88 3.58
CA GLU A 323 8.92 -18.48 3.95
C GLU A 323 8.21 -18.27 5.26
N SER A 324 8.87 -17.55 6.17
CA SER A 324 8.28 -17.13 7.42
C SER A 324 8.49 -15.63 7.59
N PHE A 325 7.48 -14.98 8.08
CA PHE A 325 7.45 -13.56 8.31
C PHE A 325 6.90 -13.30 9.71
N PHE A 326 7.58 -12.47 10.47
CA PHE A 326 7.14 -12.04 11.79
C PHE A 326 7.28 -10.52 11.87
N SER A 327 6.26 -9.84 12.39
CA SER A 327 6.25 -8.40 12.57
C SER A 327 5.63 -8.05 13.91
N PHE A 328 6.32 -7.21 14.66
CA PHE A 328 5.81 -6.62 15.89
C PHE A 328 5.87 -5.10 15.79
N LYS A 329 4.82 -4.42 16.27
CA LYS A 329 4.71 -2.97 16.33
C LYS A 329 4.08 -2.55 17.62
N THR A 330 4.60 -1.50 18.22
CA THR A 330 3.96 -0.78 19.33
C THR A 330 3.83 0.68 18.96
N GLY A 331 2.64 1.23 19.14
CA GLY A 331 2.31 2.62 18.87
C GLY A 331 1.80 3.32 20.11
N SER A 332 2.02 4.62 20.20
CA SER A 332 1.44 5.46 21.25
C SER A 332 1.12 6.84 20.74
N ALA A 333 -0.04 7.37 21.13
CA ALA A 333 -0.38 8.76 20.88
C ALA A 333 -0.35 9.57 22.17
N GLU A 334 0.08 10.82 22.06
CA GLU A 334 0.08 11.82 23.10
C GLU A 334 -0.93 12.91 22.75
N LYS A 335 -1.92 13.13 23.61
CA LYS A 335 -2.83 14.27 23.53
C LYS A 335 -2.14 15.50 24.10
N ILE A 336 -2.17 16.61 23.37
CA ILE A 336 -1.55 17.88 23.75
C ILE A 336 -2.65 18.89 24.00
N THR A 337 -2.70 19.42 25.21
CA THR A 337 -3.61 20.52 25.56
C THR A 337 -2.85 21.84 25.46
N GLN A 338 -3.42 22.76 24.68
CA GLN A 338 -2.81 24.06 24.41
C GLN A 338 -3.76 25.19 24.79
N LYS A 339 -3.19 26.35 25.11
CA LYS A 339 -3.90 27.63 25.20
C LYS A 339 -3.48 28.55 24.07
N SER A 340 -4.40 29.31 23.53
CA SER A 340 -4.08 30.38 22.60
C SER A 340 -3.56 31.60 23.36
N VAL A 341 -2.47 32.17 22.88
CA VAL A 341 -1.85 33.39 23.43
C VAL A 341 -1.72 34.38 22.31
N THR A 342 -2.29 35.58 22.52
CA THR A 342 -2.14 36.68 21.58
C THR A 342 -0.88 37.44 21.89
N VAL A 343 0.03 37.52 20.92
CA VAL A 343 1.30 38.23 21.03
C VAL A 343 1.32 39.38 20.03
N THR A 344 1.52 40.59 20.51
CA THR A 344 1.72 41.76 19.67
C THR A 344 3.23 42.04 19.56
N ASP A 345 3.76 42.04 18.35
CA ASP A 345 5.15 42.40 18.11
C ASP A 345 5.32 43.90 18.42
N PRO A 346 6.18 44.25 19.39
CA PRO A 346 6.36 45.66 19.78
C PRO A 346 6.94 46.54 18.67
N SER A 347 7.64 45.96 17.70
CA SER A 347 8.33 46.70 16.63
C SER A 347 7.42 46.97 15.43
N SER A 348 6.54 46.04 15.10
CA SER A 348 5.64 46.13 13.92
C SER A 348 4.19 46.43 14.27
N GLY A 349 3.77 46.31 15.56
CA GLY A 349 2.38 46.42 15.99
C GLY A 349 1.50 45.26 15.49
N VAL A 350 2.07 44.25 14.80
CA VAL A 350 1.34 43.11 14.28
C VAL A 350 0.97 42.17 15.41
N THR A 351 -0.30 41.89 15.52
CA THR A 351 -0.83 40.92 16.50
C THR A 351 -0.95 39.55 15.85
N SER A 352 -0.34 38.55 16.47
CA SER A 352 -0.40 37.14 16.05
C SER A 352 -0.89 36.26 17.20
N THR A 353 -1.58 35.20 16.86
CA THR A 353 -1.98 34.16 17.81
C THR A 353 -1.00 33.01 17.72
N ARG A 354 -0.44 32.60 18.86
CA ARG A 354 0.33 31.35 18.97
C ARG A 354 -0.28 30.43 20.01
N TYR A 355 -0.01 29.14 19.90
CA TYR A 355 -0.45 28.12 20.85
C TYR A 355 0.71 27.73 21.76
N GLU A 356 0.45 27.76 23.08
CA GLU A 356 1.40 27.31 24.09
C GLU A 356 0.91 26.02 24.73
N THR A 357 1.76 25.00 24.79
CA THR A 357 1.43 23.72 25.42
C THR A 357 1.30 23.90 26.92
N ILE A 358 0.15 23.52 27.48
CA ILE A 358 -0.09 23.48 28.92
C ILE A 358 0.41 22.15 29.47
N PHE A 359 -0.03 21.04 28.88
CA PHE A 359 0.42 19.70 29.22
C PHE A 359 0.27 18.74 28.02
N SER A 360 1.00 17.63 28.10
CA SER A 360 0.88 16.50 27.19
C SER A 360 0.72 15.23 28.00
N ILE A 361 -0.18 14.35 27.55
CA ILE A 361 -0.45 13.09 28.23
C ILE A 361 -0.63 11.97 27.22
N LYS A 362 -0.13 10.78 27.56
CA LYS A 362 -0.38 9.58 26.77
C LYS A 362 -1.87 9.24 26.79
N SER A 363 -2.50 9.19 25.61
CA SER A 363 -3.95 8.98 25.48
C SER A 363 -4.30 7.65 24.82
N TYR A 364 -3.48 7.14 23.92
CA TYR A 364 -3.75 5.95 23.13
C TYR A 364 -2.51 5.06 23.00
N THR A 365 -2.72 3.75 22.98
CA THR A 365 -1.70 2.74 22.66
C THR A 365 -2.23 1.73 21.67
N ALA A 366 -1.33 1.18 20.85
CA ALA A 366 -1.63 0.10 19.93
C ALA A 366 -0.48 -0.90 19.92
N GLU A 367 -0.80 -2.18 19.98
CA GLU A 367 0.16 -3.27 19.84
C GLU A 367 -0.32 -4.19 18.73
N LYS A 368 0.56 -4.53 17.81
CA LYS A 368 0.23 -5.39 16.67
C LYS A 368 1.31 -6.42 16.45
N LEU A 369 0.91 -7.68 16.47
CA LEU A 369 1.73 -8.82 16.15
C LEU A 369 1.19 -9.48 14.89
N SER A 370 2.06 -9.83 13.96
CA SER A 370 1.69 -10.60 12.78
C SER A 370 2.76 -11.64 12.49
N ALA A 371 2.35 -12.87 12.30
CA ALA A 371 3.22 -13.99 11.94
C ALA A 371 2.62 -14.73 10.74
N GLU A 372 3.42 -14.92 9.70
CA GLU A 372 3.06 -15.74 8.54
C GLU A 372 4.14 -16.81 8.34
N THR A 373 3.73 -18.02 8.08
CA THR A 373 4.63 -19.09 7.63
C THR A 373 4.00 -19.84 6.48
N GLY A 374 4.81 -20.24 5.52
CA GLY A 374 4.31 -20.94 4.34
C GLY A 374 5.32 -21.89 3.73
N LEU A 375 4.77 -22.86 3.02
CA LEU A 375 5.52 -23.84 2.24
C LEU A 375 4.94 -23.88 0.82
N SER A 376 5.80 -23.92 -0.18
CA SER A 376 5.38 -24.07 -1.57
C SER A 376 6.32 -24.97 -2.34
N TYR A 377 5.75 -25.58 -3.37
CA TYR A 377 6.46 -26.38 -4.36
C TYR A 377 6.32 -25.73 -5.73
N VAL A 378 7.42 -25.49 -6.42
CA VAL A 378 7.47 -24.83 -7.73
C VAL A 378 8.15 -25.73 -8.74
N VAL A 379 7.41 -26.15 -9.76
CA VAL A 379 7.98 -26.91 -10.87
C VAL A 379 8.60 -25.94 -11.87
N LYS A 380 9.93 -26.05 -12.02
CA LYS A 380 10.70 -25.23 -12.96
C LYS A 380 10.50 -25.72 -14.39
N ASP A 381 10.43 -24.78 -15.32
CA ASP A 381 10.45 -25.04 -16.76
C ASP A 381 11.14 -23.87 -17.45
N THR A 382 12.37 -24.09 -17.88
CA THR A 382 13.20 -23.06 -18.53
C THR A 382 12.74 -22.73 -19.95
N ALA A 383 11.86 -23.54 -20.54
CA ALA A 383 11.26 -23.26 -21.84
C ALA A 383 10.15 -22.19 -21.75
N LEU A 384 9.63 -21.95 -20.55
CA LEU A 384 8.63 -20.92 -20.30
C LEU A 384 9.29 -19.57 -19.97
N PRO A 385 8.76 -18.46 -20.47
CA PRO A 385 9.32 -17.11 -20.24
C PRO A 385 9.44 -16.72 -18.76
N TRP A 386 8.65 -17.31 -17.88
CA TRP A 386 8.63 -17.06 -16.43
C TRP A 386 9.31 -18.16 -15.59
N GLY A 387 10.00 -19.12 -16.25
CA GLY A 387 10.86 -20.10 -15.58
C GLY A 387 10.14 -21.15 -14.73
N SER A 388 8.80 -21.16 -14.68
CA SER A 388 8.03 -22.16 -13.91
C SER A 388 6.80 -22.66 -14.67
N LYS A 389 6.51 -23.96 -14.57
CA LYS A 389 5.33 -24.58 -15.18
C LYS A 389 4.11 -24.42 -14.28
N TRP A 390 4.22 -24.78 -13.01
CA TRP A 390 3.20 -24.59 -12.00
C TRP A 390 3.81 -24.45 -10.60
N ASN A 391 3.02 -23.93 -9.68
CA ASN A 391 3.33 -23.86 -8.26
C ASN A 391 2.08 -24.18 -7.44
N ALA A 392 2.28 -24.72 -6.26
CA ALA A 392 1.24 -24.86 -5.24
C ALA A 392 1.86 -24.63 -3.87
N GLY A 393 1.09 -24.10 -2.96
CA GLY A 393 1.56 -23.83 -1.61
C GLY A 393 0.44 -23.59 -0.63
N CYS A 394 0.80 -23.64 0.63
CA CYS A 394 -0.05 -23.24 1.73
C CYS A 394 0.69 -22.26 2.64
N LYS A 395 -0.06 -21.41 3.30
CA LYS A 395 0.41 -20.45 4.28
C LYS A 395 -0.56 -20.41 5.46
N VAL A 396 -0.06 -20.03 6.60
CA VAL A 396 -0.87 -19.69 7.77
C VAL A 396 -0.45 -18.32 8.24
N TRP A 397 -1.41 -17.46 8.41
CA TRP A 397 -1.21 -16.11 8.90
C TRP A 397 -1.92 -15.94 10.23
N PHE A 398 -1.21 -15.53 11.26
CA PHE A 398 -1.71 -15.17 12.58
C PHE A 398 -1.58 -13.67 12.78
N ASN A 399 -2.62 -13.04 13.32
CA ASN A 399 -2.60 -11.64 13.72
C ASN A 399 -3.16 -11.51 15.14
N SER A 400 -2.50 -10.66 15.91
CA SER A 400 -2.95 -10.20 17.21
C SER A 400 -2.85 -8.67 17.23
N ASP A 401 -3.96 -8.01 17.48
CA ASP A 401 -4.04 -6.56 17.57
C ASP A 401 -4.66 -6.18 18.92
N ASN A 402 -4.08 -5.20 19.61
CA ASN A 402 -4.62 -4.62 20.83
C ASN A 402 -4.53 -3.09 20.72
N ASP A 403 -5.68 -2.44 20.75
CA ASP A 403 -5.83 -0.99 20.73
C ASP A 403 -6.44 -0.54 22.08
N GLU A 404 -5.84 0.46 22.75
CA GLU A 404 -6.31 0.97 24.05
C GLU A 404 -6.37 2.49 24.08
N TYR A 405 -7.41 3.05 24.66
CA TYR A 405 -7.50 4.46 25.00
C TYR A 405 -7.37 4.61 26.52
N VAL A 406 -6.21 5.08 26.95
CA VAL A 406 -5.75 5.02 28.36
C VAL A 406 -6.01 6.30 29.14
N TYR A 407 -6.61 7.31 28.53
CA TYR A 407 -6.91 8.60 29.18
C TYR A 407 -8.08 8.52 30.16
N TYR A 408 -9.05 7.66 29.89
CA TYR A 408 -10.22 7.44 30.77
C TYR A 408 -10.02 6.27 31.72
N SER A 409 -10.75 6.27 32.83
CA SER A 409 -10.79 5.16 33.78
C SER A 409 -12.25 4.72 33.96
N PRO A 410 -12.60 3.45 33.66
CA PRO A 410 -11.71 2.37 33.18
C PRO A 410 -11.20 2.61 31.76
N VAL A 411 -10.08 1.98 31.42
CA VAL A 411 -9.47 2.02 30.10
C VAL A 411 -10.40 1.40 29.06
N SER A 412 -10.55 2.05 27.92
CA SER A 412 -11.21 1.42 26.77
C SER A 412 -10.21 0.58 26.00
N SER A 413 -10.58 -0.64 25.65
CA SER A 413 -9.72 -1.56 24.92
C SER A 413 -10.46 -2.35 23.85
N PHE A 414 -9.74 -2.67 22.78
CA PHE A 414 -10.17 -3.60 21.75
C PHE A 414 -9.02 -4.53 21.36
N ALA A 415 -9.04 -5.75 21.86
CA ALA A 415 -8.06 -6.77 21.54
C ALA A 415 -8.71 -7.89 20.73
N ARG A 416 -7.99 -8.40 19.73
CA ARG A 416 -8.45 -9.49 18.87
C ARG A 416 -7.30 -10.31 18.35
N ASP A 417 -7.55 -11.62 18.22
CA ASP A 417 -6.64 -12.58 17.61
C ASP A 417 -7.37 -13.31 16.48
N ASN A 418 -6.69 -13.51 15.36
CA ASN A 418 -7.23 -14.30 14.28
C ASN A 418 -6.15 -15.11 13.56
N ILE A 419 -6.58 -16.21 12.94
CA ILE A 419 -5.74 -17.06 12.11
C ILE A 419 -6.37 -17.20 10.72
N VAL A 420 -5.52 -17.17 9.69
CA VAL A 420 -5.95 -17.28 8.30
C VAL A 420 -5.12 -18.35 7.60
N PRO A 421 -5.57 -19.62 7.54
CA PRO A 421 -5.03 -20.58 6.61
C PRO A 421 -5.31 -20.16 5.16
N TYR A 422 -4.32 -20.34 4.33
CA TYR A 422 -4.29 -19.87 2.96
C TYR A 422 -3.69 -20.93 2.06
N PHE A 423 -4.39 -21.28 0.96
CA PHE A 423 -3.94 -22.21 -0.05
C PHE A 423 -3.89 -21.50 -1.40
N TYR A 424 -2.87 -21.74 -2.18
CA TYR A 424 -2.73 -21.14 -3.49
C TYR A 424 -2.06 -22.10 -4.46
N GLY A 425 -2.37 -21.92 -5.71
CA GLY A 425 -1.72 -22.67 -6.77
C GLY A 425 -2.00 -22.05 -8.12
N GLY A 426 -1.15 -22.36 -9.06
CA GLY A 426 -1.35 -21.89 -10.40
C GLY A 426 -0.27 -22.37 -11.35
N GLY A 427 -0.49 -22.13 -12.64
CA GLY A 427 0.46 -22.55 -13.64
C GLY A 427 0.04 -22.25 -15.06
N THR A 428 0.89 -22.70 -15.98
CA THR A 428 0.67 -22.63 -17.40
C THR A 428 -0.09 -23.87 -17.86
N VAL A 429 -1.34 -23.70 -18.27
CA VAL A 429 -2.20 -24.79 -18.74
C VAL A 429 -2.10 -25.00 -20.25
N LEU A 430 -1.73 -23.96 -21.01
CA LEU A 430 -1.48 -24.04 -22.44
C LEU A 430 -0.19 -23.33 -22.78
N ALA A 431 0.66 -23.98 -23.57
CA ALA A 431 1.89 -23.41 -24.12
C ALA A 431 2.06 -23.90 -25.56
N THR A 432 1.79 -23.04 -26.54
CA THR A 432 1.83 -23.40 -27.96
C THR A 432 2.24 -22.20 -28.80
N LYS A 433 3.35 -22.31 -29.57
CA LYS A 433 3.81 -21.31 -30.56
C LYS A 433 3.84 -19.86 -30.05
N GLY A 434 4.24 -19.66 -28.77
CA GLY A 434 4.31 -18.33 -28.14
C GLY A 434 2.99 -17.86 -27.52
N HIS A 435 1.95 -18.68 -27.55
CA HIS A 435 0.69 -18.47 -26.85
C HIS A 435 0.71 -19.22 -25.52
N PHE A 436 0.36 -18.54 -24.43
CA PHE A 436 0.37 -19.12 -23.10
C PHE A 436 -0.92 -18.75 -22.37
N LEU A 437 -1.55 -19.73 -21.75
CA LEU A 437 -2.67 -19.51 -20.83
C LEU A 437 -2.21 -19.92 -19.44
N MET A 438 -2.33 -18.98 -18.48
CA MET A 438 -2.01 -19.18 -17.08
C MET A 438 -3.26 -19.06 -16.25
N ILE A 439 -3.38 -19.90 -15.25
CA ILE A 439 -4.46 -19.86 -14.26
C ILE A 439 -3.81 -19.89 -12.88
N ASP A 440 -4.17 -18.93 -12.03
CA ASP A 440 -3.79 -18.88 -10.62
C ASP A 440 -5.07 -18.84 -9.78
N GLY A 441 -5.08 -19.58 -8.68
CA GLY A 441 -6.19 -19.67 -7.73
C GLY A 441 -5.71 -19.51 -6.29
N GLU A 442 -6.58 -18.94 -5.45
CA GLU A 442 -6.32 -18.72 -4.04
C GLU A 442 -7.58 -19.03 -3.23
N PHE A 443 -7.39 -19.61 -2.08
CA PHE A 443 -8.41 -19.91 -1.10
C PHE A 443 -7.88 -19.52 0.28
N ALA A 444 -8.62 -18.71 1.03
CA ALA A 444 -8.29 -18.32 2.39
C ALA A 444 -9.52 -18.37 3.28
N TYR A 445 -9.35 -18.80 4.51
CA TYR A 445 -10.42 -18.81 5.52
C TYR A 445 -9.92 -18.14 6.80
N ARG A 446 -10.57 -17.06 7.24
CA ARG A 446 -10.27 -16.42 8.52
C ARG A 446 -11.10 -17.03 9.62
N VAL A 447 -10.44 -17.38 10.71
CA VAL A 447 -11.05 -17.78 11.98
C VAL A 447 -10.69 -16.74 13.02
N ASN A 448 -11.68 -16.14 13.65
CA ASN A 448 -11.48 -15.31 14.83
C ASN A 448 -11.25 -16.23 16.04
N LEU A 449 -10.16 -16.01 16.77
CA LEU A 449 -9.77 -16.83 17.93
C LEU A 449 -10.20 -16.18 19.24
N SER A 450 -10.08 -14.87 19.32
CA SER A 450 -10.46 -14.10 20.50
C SER A 450 -10.95 -12.71 20.12
N ASP A 451 -11.85 -12.16 20.93
CA ASP A 451 -12.39 -10.83 20.84
C ASP A 451 -12.66 -10.32 22.26
N ASN A 452 -11.86 -9.36 22.69
CA ASN A 452 -12.04 -8.71 23.98
C ASN A 452 -12.27 -7.20 23.74
N TYR A 453 -13.46 -6.75 24.12
CA TYR A 453 -13.90 -5.41 23.87
C TYR A 453 -14.48 -4.80 25.16
N SER A 454 -13.85 -3.74 25.64
CA SER A 454 -14.27 -2.99 26.82
C SER A 454 -14.26 -1.50 26.51
N ILE A 455 -15.35 -0.82 26.79
CA ILE A 455 -15.47 0.62 26.56
C ILE A 455 -15.82 1.30 27.89
N SER A 456 -15.08 2.36 28.20
CA SER A 456 -15.35 3.25 29.33
C SER A 456 -16.75 3.85 29.27
N ASP A 457 -17.40 4.00 30.41
CA ASP A 457 -18.73 4.65 30.54
C ASP A 457 -18.74 6.07 29.96
N GLU A 458 -17.61 6.78 30.01
CA GLU A 458 -17.42 8.11 29.43
C GLU A 458 -17.63 8.15 27.90
N LEU A 459 -17.50 6.98 27.23
CA LEU A 459 -17.65 6.86 25.78
C LEU A 459 -18.95 6.19 25.35
N ARG A 460 -19.79 5.73 26.29
CA ARG A 460 -21.11 5.21 25.97
C ARG A 460 -21.97 6.27 25.29
N ASP A 461 -22.80 5.84 24.35
CA ASP A 461 -23.71 6.71 23.58
C ASP A 461 -23.02 7.77 22.70
N LYS A 462 -21.76 7.53 22.35
CA LYS A 462 -21.03 8.39 21.39
C LYS A 462 -21.26 7.94 19.95
N VAL A 463 -21.54 8.90 19.09
CA VAL A 463 -21.86 8.67 17.66
C VAL A 463 -20.77 7.86 16.93
N ILE A 464 -19.49 8.11 17.22
CA ILE A 464 -18.37 7.36 16.61
C ILE A 464 -18.35 5.93 17.10
N LEU A 465 -18.71 5.65 18.35
CA LEU A 465 -18.77 4.28 18.87
C LEU A 465 -19.75 3.44 18.07
N ASP A 466 -20.96 3.93 17.85
CA ASP A 466 -22.02 3.18 17.18
C ASP A 466 -21.83 3.09 15.68
N ASN A 467 -21.25 4.11 15.04
CA ASN A 467 -21.19 4.19 13.58
C ASN A 467 -19.82 3.82 13.00
N VAL A 468 -18.77 3.73 13.84
CA VAL A 468 -17.42 3.40 13.39
C VAL A 468 -16.86 2.20 14.14
N ILE A 469 -16.76 2.29 15.47
CA ILE A 469 -16.05 1.28 16.26
C ILE A 469 -16.80 -0.05 16.28
N SER A 470 -18.11 -0.02 16.53
CA SER A 470 -18.94 -1.25 16.59
C SER A 470 -19.02 -1.96 15.22
N PRO A 471 -19.29 -1.25 14.09
CA PRO A 471 -19.23 -1.87 12.77
C PRO A 471 -17.82 -2.37 12.39
N ASP A 472 -16.77 -1.62 12.72
CA ASP A 472 -15.39 -2.05 12.46
C ASP A 472 -15.05 -3.30 13.26
N ARG A 473 -15.48 -3.39 14.53
CA ARG A 473 -15.33 -4.59 15.36
C ARG A 473 -16.00 -5.80 14.68
N GLU A 474 -17.26 -5.67 14.26
CA GLU A 474 -17.99 -6.74 13.58
C GLU A 474 -17.24 -7.25 12.34
N ILE A 475 -16.74 -6.34 11.49
CA ILE A 475 -15.94 -6.70 10.31
C ILE A 475 -14.61 -7.37 10.70
N MET A 476 -13.96 -6.87 11.76
CA MET A 476 -12.62 -7.36 12.15
C MET A 476 -12.65 -8.69 12.88
N THR A 477 -13.76 -9.05 13.53
CA THR A 477 -13.93 -10.30 14.28
C THR A 477 -14.75 -11.36 13.55
N SER A 478 -15.42 -11.02 12.44
CA SER A 478 -16.16 -11.99 11.62
C SER A 478 -15.25 -13.00 10.95
N ASP A 479 -15.64 -14.25 10.95
CA ASP A 479 -15.05 -15.27 10.08
C ASP A 479 -15.40 -14.98 8.62
N PHE A 480 -14.50 -15.27 7.70
CA PHE A 480 -14.80 -15.16 6.29
C PHE A 480 -14.08 -16.20 5.43
N LEU A 481 -14.69 -16.51 4.31
CA LEU A 481 -14.11 -17.30 3.24
C LEU A 481 -13.76 -16.37 2.07
N LYS A 482 -12.53 -16.42 1.59
CA LYS A 482 -12.10 -15.69 0.39
C LYS A 482 -11.64 -16.67 -0.68
N VAL A 483 -12.17 -16.50 -1.88
CA VAL A 483 -11.76 -17.25 -3.08
C VAL A 483 -11.33 -16.24 -4.14
N SER A 484 -10.20 -16.49 -4.79
CA SER A 484 -9.70 -15.66 -5.87
C SER A 484 -9.24 -16.52 -7.05
N ALA A 485 -9.43 -16.01 -8.25
CA ALA A 485 -8.92 -16.61 -9.46
C ALA A 485 -8.37 -15.54 -10.41
N THR A 486 -7.29 -15.86 -11.11
CA THR A 486 -6.70 -15.01 -12.14
C THR A 486 -6.43 -15.86 -13.38
N PHE A 487 -6.93 -15.38 -14.50
CA PHE A 487 -6.68 -15.93 -15.83
C PHE A 487 -5.80 -14.95 -16.59
N ARG A 488 -4.72 -15.41 -17.17
CA ARG A 488 -3.85 -14.59 -18.01
C ARG A 488 -3.55 -15.30 -19.31
N TYR A 489 -3.79 -14.61 -20.41
CA TYR A 489 -3.44 -15.06 -21.74
C TYR A 489 -2.34 -14.18 -22.31
N VAL A 490 -1.23 -14.81 -22.72
CA VAL A 490 -0.09 -14.15 -23.34
C VAL A 490 0.00 -14.61 -24.79
N PHE A 491 0.23 -13.68 -25.70
CA PHE A 491 0.28 -13.95 -27.16
C PHE A 491 1.41 -13.15 -27.81
N PRO A 492 2.01 -13.68 -28.89
CA PRO A 492 3.05 -12.98 -29.61
C PRO A 492 2.51 -11.77 -30.36
N LEU A 493 3.24 -10.68 -30.36
CA LEU A 493 2.99 -9.52 -31.21
C LEU A 493 3.93 -9.55 -32.43
N PRO A 494 3.57 -8.86 -33.53
CA PRO A 494 4.47 -8.67 -34.64
C PRO A 494 5.82 -8.13 -34.19
N ALA A 495 6.90 -8.60 -34.79
CA ALA A 495 8.23 -8.08 -34.49
C ALA A 495 8.29 -6.57 -34.83
N THR A 496 8.93 -5.81 -33.99
CA THR A 496 9.18 -4.38 -34.27
C THR A 496 10.11 -4.23 -35.47
N SER A 497 10.16 -3.05 -36.07
CA SER A 497 11.13 -2.71 -37.14
C SER A 497 12.60 -2.94 -36.73
N SER A 498 12.88 -2.95 -35.41
CA SER A 498 14.20 -3.28 -34.84
C SER A 498 14.42 -4.77 -34.56
N GLY A 499 13.50 -5.65 -35.01
CA GLY A 499 13.57 -7.09 -34.82
C GLY A 499 13.25 -7.58 -33.40
N ARG A 500 12.76 -6.73 -32.51
CA ARG A 500 12.37 -7.14 -31.14
C ARG A 500 11.06 -7.92 -31.19
N ARG A 501 11.03 -9.04 -30.48
CA ARG A 501 9.81 -9.80 -30.24
C ARG A 501 9.14 -9.25 -28.97
N LEU A 502 7.94 -8.77 -29.11
CA LEU A 502 7.07 -8.34 -28.02
C LEU A 502 5.99 -9.40 -27.81
N SER A 503 5.47 -9.46 -26.60
CA SER A 503 4.27 -10.25 -26.32
C SER A 503 3.18 -9.36 -25.74
N GLY A 504 1.97 -9.51 -26.24
CA GLY A 504 0.78 -8.93 -25.63
C GLY A 504 0.27 -9.86 -24.52
N PHE A 505 -0.45 -9.29 -23.58
CA PHE A 505 -1.22 -10.09 -22.63
C PHE A 505 -2.55 -9.44 -22.28
N THR A 506 -3.50 -10.28 -21.90
CA THR A 506 -4.73 -9.89 -21.23
C THR A 506 -4.89 -10.72 -19.96
N SER A 507 -5.45 -10.11 -18.92
CA SER A 507 -5.65 -10.80 -17.64
C SER A 507 -7.01 -10.42 -17.08
N LEU A 508 -7.73 -11.42 -16.57
CA LEU A 508 -8.97 -11.29 -15.81
C LEU A 508 -8.73 -11.81 -14.39
N SER A 509 -9.04 -11.02 -13.38
CA SER A 509 -8.97 -11.41 -11.98
C SER A 509 -10.33 -11.24 -11.33
N ALA A 510 -10.72 -12.20 -10.49
CA ALA A 510 -11.91 -12.13 -9.66
C ALA A 510 -11.55 -12.59 -8.25
N SER A 511 -12.09 -11.91 -7.24
CA SER A 511 -11.99 -12.32 -5.84
C SER A 511 -13.32 -12.09 -5.16
N MET A 512 -13.78 -13.07 -4.40
CA MET A 512 -15.03 -13.03 -3.65
C MET A 512 -14.73 -13.34 -2.19
N CYS A 513 -15.31 -12.55 -1.31
CA CYS A 513 -15.27 -12.76 0.13
C CYS A 513 -16.69 -13.01 0.62
N PHE A 514 -16.90 -14.14 1.29
CA PHE A 514 -18.18 -14.56 1.88
C PHE A 514 -18.06 -14.57 3.38
N VAL A 515 -19.05 -14.03 4.08
CA VAL A 515 -19.07 -13.94 5.53
C VAL A 515 -20.23 -14.80 6.05
N PRO A 516 -19.94 -15.98 6.62
CA PRO A 516 -20.98 -16.79 7.26
C PRO A 516 -21.60 -16.01 8.44
N GLY A 517 -22.93 -15.96 8.53
CA GLY A 517 -23.65 -15.33 9.64
C GLY A 517 -24.01 -13.85 9.46
N LEU A 518 -23.42 -13.15 8.50
CA LEU A 518 -23.83 -11.80 8.12
C LEU A 518 -24.66 -11.88 6.83
N ASN A 519 -25.97 -11.94 6.94
CA ASN A 519 -26.97 -12.13 5.87
C ASN A 519 -26.56 -11.53 4.51
N GLY A 520 -25.84 -12.29 3.68
CA GLY A 520 -25.44 -11.92 2.34
C GLY A 520 -24.30 -10.91 2.25
N SER A 521 -23.69 -10.50 3.37
CA SER A 521 -22.54 -9.60 3.37
C SER A 521 -21.34 -10.26 2.69
N GLY A 522 -20.70 -9.52 1.82
CA GLY A 522 -19.53 -9.97 1.08
C GLY A 522 -18.77 -8.81 0.49
N ARG A 523 -17.62 -9.10 -0.10
CA ARG A 523 -16.82 -8.12 -0.82
C ARG A 523 -16.23 -8.76 -2.08
N ASN A 524 -16.51 -8.16 -3.22
CA ASN A 524 -16.17 -8.69 -4.52
C ASN A 524 -15.21 -7.75 -5.24
N LEU A 525 -14.17 -8.30 -5.85
CA LEU A 525 -13.25 -7.58 -6.71
C LEU A 525 -13.23 -8.24 -8.08
N ILE A 526 -13.38 -7.44 -9.13
CA ILE A 526 -13.18 -7.86 -10.51
C ILE A 526 -12.17 -6.91 -11.13
N GLY A 527 -11.18 -7.44 -11.82
CA GLY A 527 -10.13 -6.68 -12.47
C GLY A 527 -9.80 -7.20 -13.85
N VAL A 528 -9.51 -6.29 -14.77
CA VAL A 528 -9.05 -6.58 -16.12
C VAL A 528 -7.75 -5.82 -16.36
N SER A 529 -6.78 -6.47 -16.99
CA SER A 529 -5.54 -5.84 -17.40
C SER A 529 -5.20 -6.23 -18.83
N VAL A 530 -4.72 -5.26 -19.60
CA VAL A 530 -4.19 -5.47 -20.95
C VAL A 530 -2.84 -4.80 -21.04
N GLY A 531 -1.86 -5.46 -21.63
CA GLY A 531 -0.53 -4.90 -21.66
C GLY A 531 0.45 -5.60 -22.59
N ILE A 532 1.68 -5.15 -22.51
CA ILE A 532 2.81 -5.58 -23.34
C ILE A 532 3.95 -6.03 -22.43
N LEU A 533 4.56 -7.16 -22.77
CA LEU A 533 5.82 -7.63 -22.24
C LEU A 533 6.92 -7.27 -23.24
N HIS A 534 7.99 -6.62 -22.81
CA HIS A 534 9.04 -6.08 -23.67
C HIS A 534 10.45 -6.25 -23.09
#